data_a7342df248abf58cbf3b97f688d67477
#
_entry.id   a7342df248abf58cbf3b97f688d67477
#
_cell.length_a   1.000
_cell.length_b   1.000
_cell.length_c   1.000
_cell.angle_alpha   90.00
_cell.angle_beta   90.00
_cell.angle_gamma   90.00
#
_symmetry.space_group_name_H-M   'P 1'
#
loop_
_entity.id
_entity.type
_entity.pdbx_description
1 polymer ?
#
loop_
_entity_poly.entity_id
_entity_poly.type
_entity_poly.pdbx_seq_one_letter_code
_entity_poly.pdbx_strand_id
1 'polypeptide(L)'
;MIKKRLVGLLSHAKKYIIYQVVWQWLALLCQILMIYCASVLLEQALFWEVTRQTGVSYGALAVTAMALRFVCDRRASYASYRASVDVKRILRDRIYSKLLRLGAAYREKVTTSEVVQMAAEGVEQLETYFGKYLSQLFYSLLAPVTLFAVLSFINWKASLVLLICVPLIPVSIVAVQKIARRLLNKYWGIYTELGDSFLENLQGLTTLKIYRSDEKKAEEMDEESQKFRQITMKVLTMQLNSTSVMDIIAYGGAAVGMIVSLSEFTKGNLSVHGALMLILLAAEFFIPLRLLGSFFHIAMNGMAASDKIFALLDLPEPEPKSEWLDGMEMDIEFSGVHFSYEADREILKGVDMEFPAGSFTSIVGASGCGKSTAAAILMGRNQGYSGSVTIEGKELSDIQEESLMDQITLVSHNSYLFKGTVEDNLRMGSPDASEEEMKEALMKVNLWGFLHSQQGLQTPILEKGSNFSGGQCQRLAIARALLHDTPVYIFDEATSNIDAESEEMIMDVIHQLAQTKTILLISHRLANVVKSDRIYMMKDGSVAENGTHDQLIRQNGEYAKLYRSQMELEQYGKEAAV
;
A
#
# COMPACT_ATOMS: atom_id res chain seq x y z
N MET A 1 -13.30 1.97 -21.29
CA MET A 1 -13.31 3.37 -20.84
C MET A 1 -13.83 3.53 -19.40
N ILE A 2 -14.95 3.00 -19.03
CA ILE A 2 -15.46 3.07 -17.65
C ILE A 2 -15.31 1.71 -16.98
N LYS A 3 -14.49 1.59 -15.91
CA LYS A 3 -14.45 0.37 -15.10
C LYS A 3 -15.62 0.37 -14.12
N LYS A 4 -16.66 -0.41 -14.41
CA LYS A 4 -17.88 -0.50 -13.59
C LYS A 4 -17.59 -0.78 -12.11
N ARG A 5 -16.56 -1.58 -11.85
CA ARG A 5 -16.13 -1.94 -10.49
C ARG A 5 -15.58 -0.73 -9.70
N LEU A 6 -14.73 0.10 -10.34
CA LEU A 6 -14.24 1.35 -9.75
C LEU A 6 -15.38 2.30 -9.40
N VAL A 7 -16.34 2.48 -10.33
CA VAL A 7 -17.50 3.36 -10.12
C VAL A 7 -18.46 2.80 -9.06
N GLY A 8 -18.56 1.45 -8.96
CA GLY A 8 -19.39 0.78 -7.94
C GLY A 8 -18.86 0.95 -6.52
N LEU A 9 -17.53 0.88 -6.35
CA LEU A 9 -16.85 1.04 -5.06
C LEU A 9 -17.02 2.44 -4.44
N LEU A 10 -17.31 3.45 -5.26
CA LEU A 10 -17.26 4.86 -4.91
C LEU A 10 -18.61 5.55 -5.11
N SER A 11 -19.66 4.93 -4.54
CA SER A 11 -21.04 5.46 -4.65
C SER A 11 -21.15 6.94 -4.21
N HIS A 12 -20.38 7.38 -3.23
CA HIS A 12 -20.33 8.77 -2.78
C HIS A 12 -19.70 9.72 -3.81
N ALA A 13 -18.67 9.29 -4.54
CA ALA A 13 -18.01 10.10 -5.56
C ALA A 13 -18.93 10.41 -6.76
N LYS A 14 -19.92 9.57 -7.05
CA LYS A 14 -20.90 9.80 -8.13
C LYS A 14 -21.62 11.14 -8.02
N LYS A 15 -21.99 11.54 -6.80
CA LYS A 15 -22.66 12.82 -6.56
C LYS A 15 -21.81 14.00 -7.03
N TYR A 16 -20.53 13.99 -6.68
CA TYR A 16 -19.61 15.07 -7.04
C TYR A 16 -19.32 15.12 -8.54
N ILE A 17 -19.25 13.96 -9.20
CA ILE A 17 -19.09 13.89 -10.66
C ILE A 17 -20.31 14.51 -11.35
N ILE A 18 -21.52 14.16 -10.93
CA ILE A 18 -22.75 14.75 -11.47
C ILE A 18 -22.79 16.26 -11.21
N TYR A 19 -22.49 16.70 -9.98
CA TYR A 19 -22.40 18.13 -9.65
C TYR A 19 -21.42 18.87 -10.54
N GLN A 20 -20.24 18.29 -10.76
CA GLN A 20 -19.22 18.90 -11.61
C GLN A 20 -19.72 19.05 -13.05
N VAL A 21 -20.33 18.01 -13.64
CA VAL A 21 -20.87 18.04 -14.99
C VAL A 21 -21.96 19.10 -15.11
N VAL A 22 -22.88 19.18 -14.14
CA VAL A 22 -23.96 20.18 -14.15
C VAL A 22 -23.41 21.61 -14.10
N TRP A 23 -22.44 21.87 -13.20
CA TRP A 23 -21.83 23.20 -13.12
C TRP A 23 -21.03 23.57 -14.35
N GLN A 24 -20.30 22.63 -14.97
CA GLN A 24 -19.62 22.84 -16.25
C GLN A 24 -20.61 23.13 -17.38
N TRP A 25 -21.74 22.43 -17.40
CA TRP A 25 -22.80 22.67 -18.39
C TRP A 25 -23.46 24.04 -18.20
N LEU A 26 -23.75 24.46 -16.98
CA LEU A 26 -24.24 25.82 -16.68
C LEU A 26 -23.21 26.88 -17.10
N ALA A 27 -21.93 26.65 -16.87
CA ALA A 27 -20.85 27.53 -17.33
C ALA A 27 -20.84 27.67 -18.86
N LEU A 28 -21.08 26.58 -19.61
CA LEU A 28 -21.22 26.62 -21.08
C LEU A 28 -22.43 27.47 -21.51
N LEU A 29 -23.57 27.33 -20.85
CA LEU A 29 -24.74 28.16 -21.16
C LEU A 29 -24.46 29.65 -20.91
N CYS A 30 -23.76 30.00 -19.83
CA CYS A 30 -23.32 31.36 -19.55
C CYS A 30 -22.36 31.86 -20.63
N GLN A 31 -21.47 31.02 -21.15
CA GLN A 31 -20.56 31.37 -22.26
C GLN A 31 -21.31 31.63 -23.56
N ILE A 32 -22.27 30.77 -23.92
CA ILE A 32 -23.12 30.96 -25.09
C ILE A 32 -23.85 32.31 -24.99
N LEU A 33 -24.43 32.61 -23.82
CA LEU A 33 -25.13 33.89 -23.60
C LEU A 33 -24.18 35.09 -23.72
N MET A 34 -22.95 35.01 -23.18
CA MET A 34 -21.95 36.05 -23.25
C MET A 34 -21.55 36.32 -24.74
N ILE A 35 -21.32 35.24 -25.50
CA ILE A 35 -20.96 35.36 -26.93
C ILE A 35 -22.13 35.91 -27.75
N TYR A 36 -23.36 35.51 -27.43
CA TYR A 36 -24.57 36.08 -28.01
C TYR A 36 -24.64 37.60 -27.80
N CYS A 37 -24.51 38.07 -26.57
CA CYS A 37 -24.50 39.50 -26.25
C CYS A 37 -23.39 40.25 -27.01
N ALA A 38 -22.20 39.68 -27.04
CA ALA A 38 -21.05 40.30 -27.76
C ALA A 38 -21.31 40.34 -29.28
N SER A 39 -21.86 39.29 -29.89
CA SER A 39 -22.13 39.24 -31.32
C SER A 39 -23.23 40.20 -31.73
N VAL A 40 -24.28 40.37 -30.90
CA VAL A 40 -25.34 41.37 -31.16
C VAL A 40 -24.80 42.79 -31.03
N LEU A 41 -24.01 43.10 -30.02
CA LEU A 41 -23.40 44.42 -29.87
C LEU A 41 -22.44 44.76 -31.03
N LEU A 42 -21.67 43.78 -31.51
CA LEU A 42 -20.78 43.96 -32.66
C LEU A 42 -21.57 44.20 -33.95
N GLU A 43 -22.66 43.46 -34.18
CA GLU A 43 -23.53 43.71 -35.35
C GLU A 43 -24.13 45.09 -35.31
N GLN A 44 -24.71 45.51 -34.16
CA GLN A 44 -25.28 46.87 -34.01
C GLN A 44 -24.21 47.97 -34.14
N ALA A 45 -22.99 47.71 -33.65
CA ALA A 45 -21.89 48.67 -33.82
C ALA A 45 -21.48 48.82 -35.29
N LEU A 46 -21.50 47.74 -36.07
CA LEU A 46 -21.15 47.74 -37.48
C LEU A 46 -22.16 48.55 -38.31
N PHE A 47 -23.43 48.47 -37.96
CA PHE A 47 -24.50 49.21 -38.66
C PHE A 47 -24.83 50.57 -38.04
N TRP A 48 -24.04 51.06 -37.07
CA TRP A 48 -24.25 52.32 -36.35
C TRP A 48 -25.60 52.43 -35.61
N GLU A 49 -26.21 51.29 -35.22
CA GLU A 49 -27.53 51.21 -34.57
C GLU A 49 -27.43 51.09 -33.04
N VAL A 50 -26.25 51.28 -32.47
CA VAL A 50 -26.04 51.14 -31.01
C VAL A 50 -26.73 52.30 -30.29
N THR A 51 -27.81 51.99 -29.59
CA THR A 51 -28.44 52.92 -28.65
C THR A 51 -27.81 52.79 -27.28
N ARG A 52 -27.74 53.85 -26.49
CA ARG A 52 -27.22 53.79 -25.10
C ARG A 52 -27.94 52.72 -24.28
N GLN A 53 -29.23 52.56 -24.49
CA GLN A 53 -30.05 51.57 -23.76
C GLN A 53 -29.67 50.11 -24.14
N THR A 54 -29.52 49.82 -25.44
CA THR A 54 -29.12 48.48 -25.88
C THR A 54 -27.69 48.13 -25.46
N GLY A 55 -26.76 49.09 -25.55
CA GLY A 55 -25.39 48.92 -25.10
C GLY A 55 -25.30 48.59 -23.60
N VAL A 56 -26.06 49.32 -22.77
CA VAL A 56 -26.08 49.09 -21.34
C VAL A 56 -26.76 47.74 -21.00
N SER A 57 -27.89 47.39 -21.65
CA SER A 57 -28.59 46.15 -21.34
C SER A 57 -27.81 44.90 -21.73
N TYR A 58 -27.27 44.81 -22.96
CA TYR A 58 -26.44 43.66 -23.37
C TYR A 58 -25.09 43.63 -22.64
N GLY A 59 -24.51 44.80 -22.34
CA GLY A 59 -23.30 44.88 -21.52
C GLY A 59 -23.51 44.38 -20.12
N ALA A 60 -24.59 44.81 -19.44
CA ALA A 60 -24.93 44.31 -18.11
C ALA A 60 -25.23 42.81 -18.09
N LEU A 61 -25.93 42.30 -19.10
CA LEU A 61 -26.22 40.88 -19.26
C LEU A 61 -24.94 40.07 -19.47
N ALA A 62 -24.02 40.54 -20.28
CA ALA A 62 -22.72 39.89 -20.51
C ALA A 62 -21.87 39.83 -19.25
N VAL A 63 -21.81 40.93 -18.47
CA VAL A 63 -21.10 40.99 -17.18
C VAL A 63 -21.73 40.05 -16.19
N THR A 64 -23.06 39.99 -16.12
CA THR A 64 -23.79 39.06 -15.22
C THR A 64 -23.52 37.62 -15.61
N ALA A 65 -23.53 37.28 -16.91
CA ALA A 65 -23.20 35.95 -17.41
C ALA A 65 -21.74 35.58 -17.09
N MET A 66 -20.80 36.51 -17.19
CA MET A 66 -19.40 36.31 -16.83
C MET A 66 -19.25 36.02 -15.31
N ALA A 67 -19.91 36.80 -14.46
CA ALA A 67 -19.90 36.58 -13.01
C ALA A 67 -20.50 35.22 -12.64
N LEU A 68 -21.63 34.87 -13.26
CA LEU A 68 -22.28 33.56 -13.02
C LEU A 68 -21.41 32.40 -13.50
N ARG A 69 -20.76 32.53 -14.67
CA ARG A 69 -19.78 31.55 -15.18
C ARG A 69 -18.64 31.34 -14.18
N PHE A 70 -18.07 32.41 -13.65
CA PHE A 70 -17.02 32.30 -12.63
C PHE A 70 -17.48 31.51 -11.39
N VAL A 71 -18.70 31.74 -10.92
CA VAL A 71 -19.28 30.96 -9.81
C VAL A 71 -19.44 29.48 -10.19
N CYS A 72 -19.94 29.21 -11.39
CA CYS A 72 -20.11 27.84 -11.91
C CYS A 72 -18.77 27.10 -11.99
N ASP A 73 -17.74 27.73 -12.55
CA ASP A 73 -16.40 27.16 -12.67
C ASP A 73 -15.78 26.87 -11.29
N ARG A 74 -15.95 27.81 -10.33
CA ARG A 74 -15.49 27.60 -8.95
C ARG A 74 -16.21 26.42 -8.26
N ARG A 75 -17.53 26.28 -8.48
CA ARG A 75 -18.31 25.17 -7.94
C ARG A 75 -17.94 23.83 -8.59
N ALA A 76 -17.72 23.81 -9.89
CA ALA A 76 -17.22 22.65 -10.61
C ALA A 76 -15.85 22.19 -10.08
N SER A 77 -14.92 23.13 -9.90
CA SER A 77 -13.59 22.86 -9.35
C SER A 77 -13.67 22.32 -7.91
N TYR A 78 -14.55 22.87 -7.08
CA TYR A 78 -14.77 22.36 -5.71
C TYR A 78 -15.34 20.93 -5.72
N ALA A 79 -16.28 20.64 -6.60
CA ALA A 79 -16.82 19.28 -6.75
C ALA A 79 -15.75 18.29 -7.21
N SER A 80 -14.88 18.67 -8.14
CA SER A 80 -13.71 17.90 -8.59
C SER A 80 -12.77 17.57 -7.41
N TYR A 81 -12.42 18.58 -6.61
CA TYR A 81 -11.57 18.42 -5.43
C TYR A 81 -12.19 17.43 -4.43
N ARG A 82 -13.48 17.58 -4.11
CA ARG A 82 -14.18 16.66 -3.20
C ARG A 82 -14.21 15.23 -3.70
N ALA A 83 -14.48 15.03 -4.98
CA ALA A 83 -14.43 13.70 -5.61
C ALA A 83 -13.06 13.05 -5.44
N SER A 84 -11.99 13.82 -5.65
CA SER A 84 -10.61 13.36 -5.51
C SER A 84 -10.25 12.95 -4.08
N VAL A 85 -10.58 13.80 -3.09
CA VAL A 85 -10.27 13.54 -1.67
C VAL A 85 -10.99 12.30 -1.15
N ASP A 86 -12.29 12.17 -1.45
CA ASP A 86 -13.08 11.03 -0.99
C ASP A 86 -12.54 9.70 -1.56
N VAL A 87 -12.14 9.70 -2.83
CA VAL A 87 -11.55 8.51 -3.47
C VAL A 87 -10.25 8.09 -2.80
N LYS A 88 -9.33 9.03 -2.57
CA LYS A 88 -8.04 8.76 -1.92
C LYS A 88 -8.25 8.14 -0.53
N ARG A 89 -9.11 8.75 0.27
CA ARG A 89 -9.40 8.28 1.63
C ARG A 89 -9.98 6.86 1.61
N ILE A 90 -11.02 6.62 0.82
CA ILE A 90 -11.69 5.32 0.76
C ILE A 90 -10.75 4.22 0.28
N LEU A 91 -9.91 4.49 -0.73
CA LEU A 91 -9.00 3.48 -1.25
C LEU A 91 -7.87 3.17 -0.28
N ARG A 92 -7.26 4.17 0.35
CA ARG A 92 -6.23 3.96 1.37
C ARG A 92 -6.77 3.20 2.57
N ASP A 93 -7.95 3.56 3.05
CA ASP A 93 -8.66 2.83 4.13
C ASP A 93 -8.88 1.36 3.76
N ARG A 94 -9.34 1.08 2.53
CA ARG A 94 -9.57 -0.30 2.08
C ARG A 94 -8.29 -1.10 1.91
N ILE A 95 -7.24 -0.50 1.36
CA ILE A 95 -5.92 -1.15 1.24
C ILE A 95 -5.41 -1.50 2.63
N TYR A 96 -5.43 -0.53 3.56
CA TYR A 96 -4.97 -0.74 4.93
C TYR A 96 -5.81 -1.80 5.67
N SER A 97 -7.13 -1.68 5.64
CA SER A 97 -8.04 -2.67 6.26
C SER A 97 -7.88 -4.07 5.66
N LYS A 98 -7.59 -4.16 4.34
CA LYS A 98 -7.33 -5.45 3.69
C LYS A 98 -6.04 -6.08 4.17
N LEU A 99 -4.98 -5.28 4.32
CA LEU A 99 -3.68 -5.75 4.83
C LEU A 99 -3.79 -6.23 6.28
N LEU A 100 -4.54 -5.51 7.11
CA LEU A 100 -4.79 -5.94 8.50
C LEU A 100 -5.50 -7.30 8.54
N ARG A 101 -6.50 -7.53 7.66
CA ARG A 101 -7.23 -8.80 7.59
C ARG A 101 -6.41 -9.94 6.98
N LEU A 102 -5.48 -9.64 6.08
CA LEU A 102 -4.54 -10.62 5.54
C LEU A 102 -3.45 -11.02 6.55
N GLY A 103 -3.22 -10.18 7.57
CA GLY A 103 -2.18 -10.41 8.57
C GLY A 103 -0.78 -10.52 7.97
N ALA A 104 0.12 -11.26 8.60
CA ALA A 104 1.50 -11.42 8.15
C ALA A 104 1.64 -12.16 6.80
N ALA A 105 0.65 -12.99 6.45
CA ALA A 105 0.64 -13.79 5.22
C ALA A 105 0.55 -12.95 3.92
N TYR A 106 0.26 -11.64 4.00
CA TYR A 106 0.25 -10.79 2.80
C TYR A 106 1.58 -10.80 2.05
N ARG A 107 2.70 -10.96 2.78
CA ARG A 107 4.06 -10.94 2.22
C ARG A 107 4.36 -12.09 1.26
N GLU A 108 3.65 -13.20 1.38
CA GLU A 108 3.77 -14.34 0.46
C GLU A 108 3.14 -14.05 -0.90
N LYS A 109 2.22 -13.08 -0.96
CA LYS A 109 1.40 -12.78 -2.16
C LYS A 109 1.76 -11.47 -2.82
N VAL A 110 2.21 -10.46 -2.02
CA VAL A 110 2.53 -9.11 -2.50
C VAL A 110 3.70 -8.55 -1.70
N THR A 111 4.67 -7.94 -2.37
CA THR A 111 5.82 -7.31 -1.70
C THR A 111 5.41 -6.04 -0.95
N THR A 112 6.09 -5.73 0.14
CA THR A 112 5.82 -4.51 0.93
C THR A 112 6.06 -3.25 0.09
N SER A 113 7.08 -3.23 -0.77
CA SER A 113 7.37 -2.14 -1.69
C SER A 113 6.20 -1.88 -2.65
N GLU A 114 5.63 -2.95 -3.23
CA GLU A 114 4.48 -2.85 -4.12
C GLU A 114 3.23 -2.30 -3.42
N VAL A 115 2.98 -2.72 -2.17
CA VAL A 115 1.88 -2.20 -1.36
C VAL A 115 2.05 -0.72 -1.07
N VAL A 116 3.24 -0.28 -0.67
CA VAL A 116 3.55 1.14 -0.41
C VAL A 116 3.38 1.96 -1.69
N GLN A 117 3.88 1.47 -2.83
CA GLN A 117 3.75 2.12 -4.13
C GLN A 117 2.27 2.23 -4.56
N MET A 118 1.46 1.17 -4.36
CA MET A 118 0.02 1.20 -4.63
C MET A 118 -0.71 2.22 -3.77
N ALA A 119 -0.43 2.27 -2.46
CA ALA A 119 -1.10 3.17 -1.51
C ALA A 119 -0.68 4.64 -1.68
N ALA A 120 0.56 4.90 -2.07
CA ALA A 120 1.07 6.25 -2.34
C ALA A 120 0.73 6.68 -3.77
N GLU A 121 1.44 6.16 -4.77
CA GLU A 121 1.37 6.62 -6.15
C GLU A 121 0.15 6.08 -6.91
N GLY A 122 -0.19 4.81 -6.73
CA GLY A 122 -1.34 4.19 -7.41
C GLY A 122 -2.66 4.90 -7.09
N VAL A 123 -2.87 5.27 -5.83
CA VAL A 123 -4.05 6.02 -5.40
C VAL A 123 -4.04 7.45 -5.94
N GLU A 124 -2.87 8.12 -6.04
CA GLU A 124 -2.75 9.45 -6.65
C GLU A 124 -3.12 9.46 -8.15
N GLN A 125 -2.74 8.42 -8.89
CA GLN A 125 -3.13 8.28 -10.29
C GLN A 125 -4.66 8.19 -10.48
N LEU A 126 -5.37 7.62 -9.51
CA LEU A 126 -6.84 7.53 -9.51
C LEU A 126 -7.53 8.85 -9.20
N GLU A 127 -6.86 9.80 -8.54
CA GLU A 127 -7.38 11.15 -8.33
C GLU A 127 -7.81 11.81 -9.65
N THR A 128 -6.90 11.79 -10.64
CA THR A 128 -7.17 12.41 -11.94
C THR A 128 -8.28 11.67 -12.70
N TYR A 129 -8.36 10.35 -12.55
CA TYR A 129 -9.45 9.58 -13.16
C TYR A 129 -10.83 10.02 -12.65
N PHE A 130 -11.00 10.20 -11.35
CA PHE A 130 -12.28 10.57 -10.74
C PHE A 130 -12.54 12.08 -10.76
N GLY A 131 -11.53 12.87 -10.43
CA GLY A 131 -11.67 14.32 -10.33
C GLY A 131 -11.80 15.03 -11.68
N LYS A 132 -11.17 14.50 -12.73
CA LYS A 132 -11.12 15.18 -14.03
C LYS A 132 -11.68 14.35 -15.19
N TYR A 133 -11.20 13.12 -15.38
CA TYR A 133 -11.52 12.34 -16.56
C TYR A 133 -12.99 11.94 -16.65
N LEU A 134 -13.59 11.38 -15.58
CA LEU A 134 -14.98 10.92 -15.63
C LEU A 134 -15.98 12.07 -15.86
N SER A 135 -15.82 13.19 -15.17
CA SER A 135 -16.67 14.36 -15.39
C SER A 135 -16.50 14.93 -16.79
N GLN A 136 -15.25 15.01 -17.28
CA GLN A 136 -14.94 15.49 -18.62
C GLN A 136 -15.54 14.57 -19.70
N LEU A 137 -15.57 13.24 -19.46
CA LEU A 137 -16.21 12.29 -20.38
C LEU A 137 -17.70 12.59 -20.59
N PHE A 138 -18.44 12.81 -19.51
CA PHE A 138 -19.87 13.15 -19.61
C PHE A 138 -20.09 14.55 -20.17
N TYR A 139 -19.30 15.52 -19.74
CA TYR A 139 -19.38 16.90 -20.26
C TYR A 139 -19.04 16.97 -21.75
N SER A 140 -18.04 16.21 -22.21
CA SER A 140 -17.63 16.20 -23.61
C SER A 140 -18.67 15.59 -24.57
N LEU A 141 -19.60 14.79 -24.04
CA LEU A 141 -20.76 14.32 -24.81
C LEU A 141 -21.91 15.34 -24.80
N LEU A 142 -22.11 16.02 -23.67
CA LEU A 142 -23.22 16.95 -23.48
C LEU A 142 -22.99 18.28 -24.19
N ALA A 143 -21.76 18.81 -24.15
CA ALA A 143 -21.42 20.13 -24.70
C ALA A 143 -21.68 20.26 -26.21
N PRO A 144 -21.18 19.37 -27.11
CA PRO A 144 -21.45 19.48 -28.55
C PRO A 144 -22.93 19.34 -28.91
N VAL A 145 -23.69 18.49 -28.17
CA VAL A 145 -25.13 18.34 -28.38
C VAL A 145 -25.87 19.63 -28.01
N THR A 146 -25.49 20.26 -26.89
CA THR A 146 -26.08 21.54 -26.46
C THR A 146 -25.76 22.66 -27.47
N LEU A 147 -24.50 22.74 -27.92
CA LEU A 147 -24.09 23.74 -28.94
C LEU A 147 -24.84 23.51 -30.26
N PHE A 148 -24.97 22.25 -30.70
CA PHE A 148 -25.74 21.95 -31.90
C PHE A 148 -27.20 22.37 -31.72
N ALA A 149 -27.84 22.04 -30.60
CA ALA A 149 -29.23 22.41 -30.32
C ALA A 149 -29.43 23.93 -30.40
N VAL A 150 -28.49 24.75 -29.84
CA VAL A 150 -28.60 26.21 -29.87
C VAL A 150 -28.26 26.79 -31.25
N LEU A 151 -27.18 26.36 -31.88
CA LEU A 151 -26.69 26.95 -33.13
C LEU A 151 -27.45 26.46 -34.36
N SER A 152 -28.18 25.31 -34.28
CA SER A 152 -29.05 24.84 -35.38
C SER A 152 -30.20 25.80 -35.68
N PHE A 153 -30.66 26.57 -34.69
CA PHE A 153 -31.69 27.62 -34.91
C PHE A 153 -31.10 28.82 -35.72
N ILE A 154 -29.79 29.00 -35.71
CA ILE A 154 -29.11 30.07 -36.45
C ILE A 154 -28.80 29.57 -37.87
N ASN A 155 -28.05 28.47 -37.98
CA ASN A 155 -27.80 27.81 -39.26
C ASN A 155 -27.53 26.32 -39.05
N TRP A 156 -28.50 25.49 -39.47
CA TRP A 156 -28.44 24.03 -39.23
C TRP A 156 -27.33 23.34 -40.02
N LYS A 157 -26.95 23.86 -41.23
CA LYS A 157 -25.90 23.26 -42.07
C LYS A 157 -24.53 23.42 -41.46
N ALA A 158 -24.18 24.63 -41.03
CA ALA A 158 -22.90 24.89 -40.39
C ALA A 158 -22.79 24.12 -39.06
N SER A 159 -23.86 24.11 -38.25
CA SER A 159 -23.93 23.38 -36.99
C SER A 159 -23.80 21.87 -37.17
N LEU A 160 -24.42 21.30 -38.22
CA LEU A 160 -24.33 19.87 -38.52
C LEU A 160 -22.91 19.46 -38.96
N VAL A 161 -22.25 20.28 -39.77
CA VAL A 161 -20.85 20.02 -40.16
C VAL A 161 -19.93 20.00 -38.95
N LEU A 162 -20.07 20.95 -38.01
CA LEU A 162 -19.34 20.94 -36.74
C LEU A 162 -19.61 19.66 -35.97
N LEU A 163 -20.87 19.25 -35.80
CA LEU A 163 -21.26 18.06 -35.05
C LEU A 163 -20.71 16.76 -35.69
N ILE A 164 -20.70 16.65 -37.03
CA ILE A 164 -20.17 15.46 -37.73
C ILE A 164 -18.66 15.32 -37.54
N CYS A 165 -17.91 16.42 -37.40
CA CYS A 165 -16.48 16.37 -37.13
C CYS A 165 -16.13 15.95 -35.68
N VAL A 166 -17.04 16.13 -34.73
CA VAL A 166 -16.82 15.81 -33.30
C VAL A 166 -16.41 14.36 -33.06
N PRO A 167 -17.05 13.31 -33.63
CA PRO A 167 -16.71 11.91 -33.42
C PRO A 167 -15.30 11.51 -33.87
N LEU A 168 -14.64 12.30 -34.72
CA LEU A 168 -13.28 12.00 -35.18
C LEU A 168 -12.26 11.99 -34.04
N ILE A 169 -12.47 12.81 -32.98
CA ILE A 169 -11.61 12.84 -31.80
C ILE A 169 -11.72 11.53 -30.99
N PRO A 170 -12.89 11.05 -30.55
CA PRO A 170 -13.02 9.76 -29.91
C PRO A 170 -12.46 8.59 -30.74
N VAL A 171 -12.65 8.60 -32.06
CA VAL A 171 -12.10 7.58 -32.96
C VAL A 171 -10.57 7.58 -32.90
N SER A 172 -9.93 8.75 -32.95
CA SER A 172 -8.46 8.86 -32.84
C SER A 172 -7.96 8.38 -31.48
N ILE A 173 -8.66 8.68 -30.39
CA ILE A 173 -8.33 8.20 -29.02
C ILE A 173 -8.38 6.66 -28.98
N VAL A 174 -9.43 6.04 -29.51
CA VAL A 174 -9.57 4.56 -29.52
C VAL A 174 -8.47 3.91 -30.39
N ALA A 175 -8.11 4.50 -31.52
CA ALA A 175 -7.05 4.00 -32.38
C ALA A 175 -5.69 3.93 -31.67
N VAL A 176 -5.38 4.93 -30.84
CA VAL A 176 -4.12 4.99 -30.07
C VAL A 176 -4.15 4.09 -28.83
N GLN A 177 -5.34 3.82 -28.27
CA GLN A 177 -5.49 3.09 -26.99
C GLN A 177 -4.76 1.74 -26.94
N LYS A 178 -4.80 0.98 -28.03
CA LYS A 178 -4.20 -0.38 -28.09
C LYS A 178 -2.66 -0.32 -28.01
N ILE A 179 -2.07 0.65 -28.66
CA ILE A 179 -0.62 0.91 -28.65
C ILE A 179 -0.21 1.45 -27.28
N ALA A 180 -0.94 2.42 -26.76
CA ALA A 180 -0.71 3.05 -25.47
C ALA A 180 -0.70 2.03 -24.33
N ARG A 181 -1.69 1.13 -24.27
CA ARG A 181 -1.79 0.10 -23.21
C ARG A 181 -0.57 -0.81 -23.19
N ARG A 182 -0.11 -1.28 -24.36
CA ARG A 182 1.07 -2.16 -24.43
C ARG A 182 2.35 -1.44 -23.98
N LEU A 183 2.50 -0.20 -24.39
CA LEU A 183 3.67 0.62 -24.06
C LEU A 183 3.71 0.98 -22.57
N LEU A 184 2.56 1.32 -21.98
CA LEU A 184 2.42 1.63 -20.55
C LEU A 184 2.68 0.43 -19.66
N ASN A 185 2.20 -0.76 -20.05
CA ASN A 185 2.49 -1.99 -19.28
C ASN A 185 4.01 -2.25 -19.23
N LYS A 186 4.72 -2.05 -20.35
CA LYS A 186 6.18 -2.15 -20.40
C LYS A 186 6.87 -1.09 -19.56
N TYR A 187 6.38 0.14 -19.60
CA TYR A 187 6.88 1.25 -18.77
C TYR A 187 6.80 0.90 -17.27
N TRP A 188 5.63 0.44 -16.81
CA TRP A 188 5.42 0.08 -15.41
C TRP A 188 6.29 -1.10 -14.95
N GLY A 189 6.54 -2.09 -15.82
CA GLY A 189 7.47 -3.18 -15.53
C GLY A 189 8.88 -2.65 -15.25
N ILE A 190 9.45 -1.90 -16.19
CA ILE A 190 10.80 -1.33 -16.07
C ILE A 190 10.90 -0.35 -14.88
N TYR A 191 9.85 0.42 -14.60
CA TYR A 191 9.81 1.34 -13.47
C TYR A 191 9.88 0.60 -12.12
N THR A 192 9.14 -0.50 -11.99
CA THR A 192 9.15 -1.32 -10.76
C THR A 192 10.52 -1.98 -10.58
N GLU A 193 11.08 -2.60 -11.63
CA GLU A 193 12.41 -3.22 -11.60
C GLU A 193 13.49 -2.21 -11.15
N LEU A 194 13.51 -1.00 -11.72
CA LEU A 194 14.44 0.06 -11.32
C LEU A 194 14.25 0.48 -9.85
N GLY A 195 13.00 0.59 -9.39
CA GLY A 195 12.68 0.93 -8.01
C GLY A 195 13.16 -0.13 -7.01
N ASP A 196 12.97 -1.41 -7.34
CA ASP A 196 13.41 -2.54 -6.52
C ASP A 196 14.95 -2.59 -6.46
N SER A 197 15.64 -2.44 -7.61
CA SER A 197 17.11 -2.37 -7.69
C SER A 197 17.68 -1.19 -6.88
N PHE A 198 17.04 -0.01 -6.96
CA PHE A 198 17.45 1.15 -6.15
C PHE A 198 17.33 0.89 -4.66
N LEU A 199 16.21 0.32 -4.23
CA LEU A 199 15.98 0.02 -2.82
C LEU A 199 16.96 -1.03 -2.30
N GLU A 200 17.22 -2.08 -3.07
CA GLU A 200 18.22 -3.11 -2.75
C GLU A 200 19.62 -2.51 -2.59
N ASN A 201 20.06 -1.69 -3.55
CA ASN A 201 21.36 -1.03 -3.49
C ASN A 201 21.48 -0.08 -2.31
N LEU A 202 20.40 0.63 -1.96
CA LEU A 202 20.37 1.53 -0.80
C LEU A 202 20.45 0.75 0.51
N GLN A 203 19.71 -0.35 0.63
CA GLN A 203 19.75 -1.22 1.82
C GLN A 203 21.11 -1.92 1.97
N GLY A 204 21.71 -2.32 0.84
CA GLY A 204 23.02 -2.97 0.78
C GLY A 204 24.22 -2.02 0.71
N LEU A 205 24.04 -0.70 0.84
CA LEU A 205 25.08 0.30 0.58
C LEU A 205 26.37 0.06 1.40
N THR A 206 26.22 -0.27 2.67
CA THR A 206 27.36 -0.58 3.55
C THR A 206 28.15 -1.79 3.01
N THR A 207 27.46 -2.84 2.61
CA THR A 207 28.06 -4.03 2.01
C THR A 207 28.79 -3.70 0.70
N LEU A 208 28.15 -2.92 -0.17
CA LEU A 208 28.76 -2.48 -1.43
C LEU A 208 30.05 -1.69 -1.20
N LYS A 209 30.07 -0.80 -0.20
CA LYS A 209 31.28 -0.03 0.18
C LYS A 209 32.39 -0.90 0.75
N ILE A 210 32.06 -1.88 1.63
CA ILE A 210 33.04 -2.81 2.21
C ILE A 210 33.74 -3.62 1.09
N TYR A 211 32.97 -4.12 0.13
CA TYR A 211 33.49 -4.93 -0.97
C TYR A 211 33.96 -4.12 -2.19
N ARG A 212 33.91 -2.78 -2.12
CA ARG A 212 34.26 -1.86 -3.24
C ARG A 212 33.52 -2.19 -4.54
N SER A 213 32.26 -2.63 -4.42
CA SER A 213 31.39 -3.01 -5.54
C SER A 213 30.40 -1.91 -5.91
N ASP A 214 30.48 -0.76 -5.25
CA ASP A 214 29.58 0.37 -5.42
C ASP A 214 29.68 1.01 -6.82
N GLU A 215 30.90 1.13 -7.39
CA GLU A 215 31.09 1.64 -8.76
C GLU A 215 30.42 0.72 -9.79
N LYS A 216 30.64 -0.59 -9.70
CA LYS A 216 30.01 -1.57 -10.58
C LYS A 216 28.48 -1.53 -10.48
N LYS A 217 27.96 -1.44 -9.27
CA LYS A 217 26.50 -1.33 -9.05
C LYS A 217 25.93 0.00 -9.55
N ALA A 218 26.69 1.09 -9.49
CA ALA A 218 26.32 2.37 -10.08
C ALA A 218 26.25 2.29 -11.61
N GLU A 219 27.18 1.59 -12.26
CA GLU A 219 27.14 1.35 -13.73
C GLU A 219 25.92 0.51 -14.12
N GLU A 220 25.66 -0.61 -13.42
CA GLU A 220 24.45 -1.44 -13.65
C GLU A 220 23.17 -0.60 -13.51
N MET A 221 23.11 0.27 -12.50
CA MET A 221 21.96 1.14 -12.25
C MET A 221 21.82 2.24 -13.31
N ASP A 222 22.95 2.75 -13.86
CA ASP A 222 22.90 3.69 -14.99
C ASP A 222 22.33 3.01 -16.24
N GLU A 223 22.70 1.77 -16.53
CA GLU A 223 22.11 1.00 -17.63
C GLU A 223 20.60 0.81 -17.47
N GLU A 224 20.13 0.46 -16.26
CA GLU A 224 18.71 0.33 -15.95
C GLU A 224 17.99 1.68 -16.10
N SER A 225 18.59 2.75 -15.60
CA SER A 225 18.09 4.12 -15.76
C SER A 225 17.99 4.54 -17.23
N GLN A 226 18.97 4.15 -18.08
CA GLN A 226 18.92 4.40 -19.52
C GLN A 226 17.79 3.61 -20.20
N LYS A 227 17.54 2.35 -19.79
CA LYS A 227 16.38 1.58 -20.28
C LYS A 227 15.07 2.25 -19.89
N PHE A 228 14.98 2.72 -18.64
CA PHE A 228 13.82 3.47 -18.15
C PHE A 228 13.63 4.78 -18.90
N ARG A 229 14.70 5.56 -19.13
CA ARG A 229 14.66 6.78 -19.94
C ARG A 229 14.14 6.50 -21.35
N GLN A 230 14.63 5.44 -22.01
CA GLN A 230 14.21 5.10 -23.37
C GLN A 230 12.71 4.76 -23.44
N ILE A 231 12.18 3.98 -22.49
CA ILE A 231 10.75 3.65 -22.49
C ILE A 231 9.90 4.87 -22.16
N THR A 232 10.35 5.71 -21.22
CA THR A 232 9.70 6.96 -20.86
C THR A 232 9.58 7.90 -22.06
N MET A 233 10.67 8.05 -22.83
CA MET A 233 10.65 8.86 -24.06
C MET A 233 9.72 8.29 -25.14
N LYS A 234 9.61 6.97 -25.27
CA LYS A 234 8.64 6.34 -26.18
C LYS A 234 7.19 6.60 -25.74
N VAL A 235 6.91 6.54 -24.45
CA VAL A 235 5.59 6.86 -23.88
C VAL A 235 5.27 8.33 -24.13
N LEU A 236 6.19 9.24 -23.83
CA LEU A 236 6.02 10.67 -24.03
C LEU A 236 5.79 11.02 -25.51
N THR A 237 6.59 10.46 -26.43
CA THR A 237 6.42 10.65 -27.87
C THR A 237 5.05 10.17 -28.34
N MET A 238 4.60 9.01 -27.87
CA MET A 238 3.27 8.50 -28.18
C MET A 238 2.17 9.45 -27.68
N GLN A 239 2.30 9.97 -26.45
CA GLN A 239 1.33 10.91 -25.87
C GLN A 239 1.28 12.22 -26.64
N LEU A 240 2.45 12.82 -26.95
CA LEU A 240 2.54 14.07 -27.73
C LEU A 240 1.99 13.91 -29.14
N ASN A 241 2.33 12.83 -29.84
CA ASN A 241 1.80 12.58 -31.17
C ASN A 241 0.28 12.39 -31.15
N SER A 242 -0.25 11.66 -30.15
CA SER A 242 -1.70 11.49 -29.96
C SER A 242 -2.39 12.84 -29.73
N THR A 243 -1.82 13.70 -28.89
CA THR A 243 -2.37 15.04 -28.62
C THR A 243 -2.31 15.91 -29.86
N SER A 244 -1.20 15.88 -30.62
CA SER A 244 -1.08 16.61 -31.87
C SER A 244 -2.12 16.21 -32.91
N VAL A 245 -2.41 14.90 -33.05
CA VAL A 245 -3.48 14.42 -33.95
C VAL A 245 -4.85 14.94 -33.49
N MET A 246 -5.12 14.92 -32.20
CA MET A 246 -6.37 15.45 -31.65
C MET A 246 -6.48 16.99 -31.87
N ASP A 247 -5.37 17.71 -31.74
CA ASP A 247 -5.32 19.16 -32.01
C ASP A 247 -5.59 19.48 -33.48
N ILE A 248 -5.00 18.74 -34.41
CA ILE A 248 -5.26 18.87 -35.84
C ILE A 248 -6.75 18.61 -36.14
N ILE A 249 -7.35 17.59 -35.56
CA ILE A 249 -8.78 17.29 -35.76
C ILE A 249 -9.65 18.40 -35.14
N ALA A 250 -9.33 18.87 -33.94
CA ALA A 250 -10.10 19.89 -33.23
C ALA A 250 -10.07 21.25 -33.95
N TYR A 251 -8.88 21.74 -34.24
CA TYR A 251 -8.74 23.04 -34.93
C TYR A 251 -9.12 22.95 -36.39
N GLY A 252 -8.82 21.84 -37.07
CA GLY A 252 -9.26 21.58 -38.44
C GLY A 252 -10.79 21.50 -38.54
N GLY A 253 -11.44 20.81 -37.65
CA GLY A 253 -12.92 20.75 -37.59
C GLY A 253 -13.55 22.11 -37.32
N ALA A 254 -12.97 22.88 -36.39
CA ALA A 254 -13.42 24.26 -36.15
C ALA A 254 -13.22 25.15 -37.40
N ALA A 255 -12.07 25.06 -38.08
CA ALA A 255 -11.79 25.81 -39.32
C ALA A 255 -12.80 25.46 -40.43
N VAL A 256 -13.10 24.18 -40.64
CA VAL A 256 -14.13 23.76 -41.59
C VAL A 256 -15.49 24.37 -41.26
N GLY A 257 -15.91 24.34 -39.98
CA GLY A 257 -17.15 24.96 -39.52
C GLY A 257 -17.16 26.50 -39.77
N MET A 258 -16.05 27.19 -39.53
CA MET A 258 -15.91 28.61 -39.79
C MET A 258 -16.02 28.91 -41.29
N ILE A 259 -15.36 28.12 -42.16
CA ILE A 259 -15.43 28.27 -43.62
C ILE A 259 -16.88 28.09 -44.10
N VAL A 260 -17.58 27.09 -43.61
CA VAL A 260 -19.00 26.86 -43.96
C VAL A 260 -19.87 28.01 -43.46
N SER A 261 -19.62 28.53 -42.24
CA SER A 261 -20.35 29.69 -41.70
C SER A 261 -20.15 30.94 -42.57
N LEU A 262 -18.91 31.22 -43.01
CA LEU A 262 -18.60 32.32 -43.93
C LEU A 262 -19.25 32.11 -45.31
N SER A 263 -19.25 30.88 -45.83
CA SER A 263 -19.93 30.59 -47.12
C SER A 263 -21.44 30.80 -47.02
N GLU A 264 -22.10 30.41 -45.93
CA GLU A 264 -23.54 30.65 -45.74
C GLU A 264 -23.84 32.16 -45.51
N PHE A 265 -22.93 32.88 -44.86
CA PHE A 265 -23.00 34.34 -44.71
C PHE A 265 -22.89 35.05 -46.07
N THR A 266 -21.93 34.72 -46.94
CA THR A 266 -21.78 35.31 -48.28
C THR A 266 -22.98 35.01 -49.22
N LYS A 267 -23.70 33.90 -48.95
CA LYS A 267 -24.94 33.58 -49.67
C LYS A 267 -26.17 34.33 -49.15
N GLY A 268 -26.01 35.15 -48.11
CA GLY A 268 -27.13 35.85 -47.48
C GLY A 268 -28.03 35.00 -46.59
N ASN A 269 -27.65 33.75 -46.29
CA ASN A 269 -28.41 32.81 -45.44
C ASN A 269 -28.14 33.02 -43.95
N LEU A 270 -27.29 33.96 -43.58
CA LEU A 270 -26.85 34.13 -42.21
C LEU A 270 -26.64 35.62 -41.91
N SER A 271 -27.09 36.09 -40.73
CA SER A 271 -26.80 37.46 -40.26
C SER A 271 -25.36 37.61 -39.76
N VAL A 272 -24.91 38.83 -39.58
CA VAL A 272 -23.56 39.12 -39.07
C VAL A 272 -23.41 38.51 -37.67
N HIS A 273 -24.38 38.72 -36.77
CA HIS A 273 -24.37 38.18 -35.41
C HIS A 273 -24.35 36.65 -35.42
N GLY A 274 -25.16 36.01 -36.32
CA GLY A 274 -25.15 34.57 -36.44
C GLY A 274 -23.83 33.98 -36.93
N ALA A 275 -23.17 34.65 -37.89
CA ALA A 275 -21.85 34.29 -38.36
C ALA A 275 -20.81 34.40 -37.24
N LEU A 276 -20.81 35.50 -36.49
CA LEU A 276 -19.94 35.72 -35.35
C LEU A 276 -20.14 34.67 -34.26
N MET A 277 -21.39 34.33 -33.92
CA MET A 277 -21.70 33.27 -32.96
C MET A 277 -21.14 31.93 -33.41
N LEU A 278 -21.38 31.52 -34.65
CA LEU A 278 -20.87 30.25 -35.17
C LEU A 278 -19.34 30.18 -35.17
N ILE A 279 -18.68 31.28 -35.58
CA ILE A 279 -17.22 31.35 -35.59
C ILE A 279 -16.63 31.29 -34.18
N LEU A 280 -17.16 32.08 -33.24
CA LEU A 280 -16.65 32.14 -31.87
C LEU A 280 -16.93 30.88 -31.08
N LEU A 281 -18.05 30.18 -31.32
CA LEU A 281 -18.40 28.94 -30.67
C LEU A 281 -17.91 27.69 -31.40
N ALA A 282 -17.36 27.79 -32.62
CA ALA A 282 -16.87 26.64 -33.39
C ALA A 282 -15.84 25.81 -32.60
N ALA A 283 -14.92 26.47 -31.93
CA ALA A 283 -13.91 25.81 -31.12
C ALA A 283 -14.50 25.06 -29.92
N GLU A 284 -15.59 25.56 -29.35
CA GLU A 284 -16.23 24.95 -28.16
C GLU A 284 -16.85 23.59 -28.44
N PHE A 285 -17.11 23.21 -29.69
CA PHE A 285 -17.51 21.84 -30.06
C PHE A 285 -16.40 20.83 -29.78
N PHE A 286 -15.15 21.23 -29.89
CA PHE A 286 -14.00 20.33 -29.89
C PHE A 286 -13.17 20.43 -28.62
N ILE A 287 -13.11 21.58 -27.94
CA ILE A 287 -12.31 21.81 -26.73
C ILE A 287 -12.63 20.77 -25.64
N PRO A 288 -13.91 20.44 -25.32
CA PRO A 288 -14.23 19.45 -24.30
C PRO A 288 -13.68 18.05 -24.61
N LEU A 289 -13.73 17.62 -25.87
CA LEU A 289 -13.20 16.33 -26.31
C LEU A 289 -11.68 16.30 -26.39
N ARG A 290 -11.06 17.41 -26.80
CA ARG A 290 -9.62 17.58 -26.77
C ARG A 290 -9.07 17.45 -25.35
N LEU A 291 -9.71 18.13 -24.38
CA LEU A 291 -9.38 17.99 -22.94
C LEU A 291 -9.60 16.56 -22.44
N LEU A 292 -10.67 15.91 -22.87
CA LEU A 292 -10.91 14.48 -22.58
C LEU A 292 -9.74 13.63 -23.07
N GLY A 293 -9.22 13.88 -24.27
CA GLY A 293 -8.08 13.18 -24.83
C GLY A 293 -6.80 13.37 -24.00
N SER A 294 -6.55 14.58 -23.52
CA SER A 294 -5.42 14.86 -22.63
C SER A 294 -5.56 14.13 -21.30
N PHE A 295 -6.75 14.15 -20.70
CA PHE A 295 -7.02 13.40 -19.45
C PHE A 295 -7.05 11.89 -19.66
N PHE A 296 -7.31 11.40 -20.85
CA PHE A 296 -7.34 9.97 -21.15
C PHE A 296 -5.99 9.30 -20.89
N HIS A 297 -4.88 9.92 -21.29
CA HIS A 297 -3.54 9.35 -21.05
C HIS A 297 -3.24 9.22 -19.54
N ILE A 298 -3.61 10.23 -18.76
CA ILE A 298 -3.45 10.19 -17.29
C ILE A 298 -4.41 9.16 -16.67
N ALA A 299 -5.64 9.10 -17.15
CA ALA A 299 -6.64 8.12 -16.70
C ALA A 299 -6.22 6.67 -17.01
N MET A 300 -5.47 6.43 -18.08
CA MET A 300 -4.90 5.12 -18.41
C MET A 300 -3.94 4.63 -17.32
N ASN A 301 -3.08 5.50 -16.79
CA ASN A 301 -2.21 5.18 -15.66
C ASN A 301 -3.03 4.81 -14.42
N GLY A 302 -4.04 5.60 -14.08
CA GLY A 302 -4.96 5.30 -12.98
C GLY A 302 -5.72 3.96 -13.17
N MET A 303 -6.10 3.63 -14.40
CA MET A 303 -6.72 2.33 -14.69
C MET A 303 -5.76 1.16 -14.51
N ALA A 304 -4.50 1.30 -14.88
CA ALA A 304 -3.48 0.28 -14.66
C ALA A 304 -3.20 0.10 -13.15
N ALA A 305 -3.03 1.21 -12.41
CA ALA A 305 -2.89 1.18 -10.96
C ALA A 305 -4.10 0.53 -10.27
N SER A 306 -5.33 0.80 -10.78
CA SER A 306 -6.53 0.19 -10.22
C SER A 306 -6.57 -1.33 -10.37
N ASP A 307 -5.99 -1.90 -11.42
CA ASP A 307 -5.95 -3.35 -11.61
C ASP A 307 -5.08 -4.01 -10.54
N LYS A 308 -3.94 -3.40 -10.19
CA LYS A 308 -3.08 -3.86 -9.10
C LYS A 308 -3.78 -3.72 -7.74
N ILE A 309 -4.40 -2.56 -7.47
CA ILE A 309 -5.17 -2.35 -6.23
C ILE A 309 -6.29 -3.39 -6.09
N PHE A 310 -7.03 -3.67 -7.16
CA PHE A 310 -8.09 -4.68 -7.12
C PHE A 310 -7.53 -6.08 -6.96
N ALA A 311 -6.40 -6.42 -7.57
CA ALA A 311 -5.75 -7.70 -7.34
C ALA A 311 -5.42 -7.91 -5.85
N LEU A 312 -4.90 -6.88 -5.17
CA LEU A 312 -4.69 -6.92 -3.71
C LEU A 312 -6.01 -7.07 -2.94
N LEU A 313 -7.03 -6.26 -3.26
CA LEU A 313 -8.32 -6.29 -2.56
C LEU A 313 -9.09 -7.61 -2.77
N ASP A 314 -8.82 -8.34 -3.85
CA ASP A 314 -9.43 -9.62 -4.20
C ASP A 314 -8.69 -10.83 -3.63
N LEU A 315 -7.55 -10.63 -2.99
CA LEU A 315 -6.86 -11.73 -2.32
C LEU A 315 -7.82 -12.40 -1.34
N PRO A 316 -7.88 -13.73 -1.31
CA PRO A 316 -8.71 -14.44 -0.35
C PRO A 316 -8.30 -14.04 1.07
N GLU A 317 -9.27 -13.68 1.89
CA GLU A 317 -9.07 -13.47 3.32
C GLU A 317 -9.07 -14.83 4.02
N PRO A 318 -8.35 -14.95 5.13
CA PRO A 318 -8.47 -16.14 5.97
C PRO A 318 -9.95 -16.39 6.33
N GLU A 319 -10.35 -17.64 6.38
CA GLU A 319 -11.71 -17.99 6.81
C GLU A 319 -11.94 -17.50 8.25
N PRO A 320 -13.15 -17.02 8.58
CA PRO A 320 -13.48 -16.64 9.94
C PRO A 320 -13.34 -17.85 10.86
N LYS A 321 -12.47 -17.76 11.82
CA LYS A 321 -12.27 -18.79 12.84
C LYS A 321 -13.29 -18.58 13.95
N SER A 322 -13.71 -19.65 14.64
CA SER A 322 -14.83 -19.60 15.58
C SER A 322 -14.44 -19.88 17.05
N GLU A 323 -13.30 -20.54 17.25
CA GLU A 323 -12.91 -21.00 18.58
C GLU A 323 -12.18 -19.92 19.37
N TRP A 324 -12.49 -19.83 20.67
CA TRP A 324 -11.82 -18.99 21.65
C TRP A 324 -11.11 -19.84 22.68
N LEU A 325 -9.92 -19.41 23.12
CA LEU A 325 -9.18 -20.02 24.20
C LEU A 325 -9.68 -19.47 25.54
N ASP A 326 -9.79 -20.34 26.53
CA ASP A 326 -10.25 -19.97 27.87
C ASP A 326 -9.07 -19.56 28.78
N GLY A 327 -7.83 -19.94 28.41
CA GLY A 327 -6.60 -19.58 29.10
C GLY A 327 -6.35 -20.32 30.44
N MET A 328 -7.14 -21.35 30.75
CA MET A 328 -7.04 -22.05 32.04
C MET A 328 -6.03 -23.19 32.02
N GLU A 329 -6.05 -24.03 30.99
CA GLU A 329 -5.12 -25.14 30.81
C GLU A 329 -4.55 -25.08 29.39
N MET A 330 -3.47 -24.34 29.21
CA MET A 330 -2.85 -24.08 27.91
C MET A 330 -1.94 -25.24 27.49
N ASP A 331 -2.51 -26.46 27.41
CA ASP A 331 -1.81 -27.59 26.80
C ASP A 331 -1.72 -27.40 25.29
N ILE A 332 -0.51 -27.58 24.76
CA ILE A 332 -0.24 -27.44 23.34
C ILE A 332 0.30 -28.76 22.82
N GLU A 333 -0.27 -29.28 21.73
CA GLU A 333 0.13 -30.55 21.14
C GLU A 333 0.32 -30.41 19.61
N PHE A 334 1.42 -30.95 19.12
CA PHE A 334 1.73 -31.15 17.70
C PHE A 334 1.65 -32.65 17.43
N SER A 335 0.82 -33.06 16.47
CA SER A 335 0.63 -34.46 16.10
C SER A 335 0.85 -34.64 14.60
N GLY A 336 1.96 -35.31 14.24
CA GLY A 336 2.30 -35.63 12.87
C GLY A 336 2.39 -34.41 11.96
N VAL A 337 2.97 -33.29 12.42
CA VAL A 337 2.96 -32.02 11.69
C VAL A 337 3.99 -32.01 10.55
N HIS A 338 3.51 -31.76 9.34
CA HIS A 338 4.33 -31.57 8.13
C HIS A 338 4.14 -30.14 7.62
N PHE A 339 5.23 -29.51 7.16
CA PHE A 339 5.17 -28.16 6.60
C PHE A 339 6.28 -27.89 5.56
N SER A 340 5.91 -27.16 4.50
CA SER A 340 6.81 -26.70 3.43
C SER A 340 6.53 -25.25 3.11
N TYR A 341 7.56 -24.41 2.96
CA TYR A 341 7.40 -23.06 2.39
C TYR A 341 7.23 -23.10 0.87
N GLU A 342 7.90 -24.06 0.23
CA GLU A 342 7.83 -24.30 -1.21
C GLU A 342 7.51 -25.79 -1.43
N ALA A 343 6.83 -26.11 -2.52
CA ALA A 343 6.34 -27.46 -2.79
C ALA A 343 7.46 -28.55 -2.81
N ASP A 344 8.69 -28.16 -3.13
CA ASP A 344 9.81 -29.09 -3.32
C ASP A 344 10.68 -29.26 -2.05
N ARG A 345 10.43 -28.51 -0.96
CA ARG A 345 11.28 -28.57 0.23
C ARG A 345 10.46 -28.62 1.52
N GLU A 346 10.33 -29.82 2.05
CA GLU A 346 9.68 -30.06 3.34
C GLU A 346 10.61 -29.67 4.50
N ILE A 347 10.11 -28.81 5.39
CA ILE A 347 10.83 -28.27 6.55
C ILE A 347 10.48 -29.04 7.83
N LEU A 348 9.20 -29.34 8.06
CA LEU A 348 8.76 -30.21 9.15
C LEU A 348 8.23 -31.52 8.55
N LYS A 349 8.69 -32.66 9.13
CA LYS A 349 8.48 -33.99 8.59
C LYS A 349 7.90 -34.92 9.65
N GLY A 350 6.60 -34.76 9.95
CA GLY A 350 5.92 -35.55 10.95
C GLY A 350 6.42 -35.23 12.36
N VAL A 351 6.24 -33.99 12.80
CA VAL A 351 6.71 -33.52 14.11
C VAL A 351 5.64 -33.79 15.16
N ASP A 352 6.03 -34.51 16.24
CA ASP A 352 5.23 -34.76 17.42
C ASP A 352 5.88 -34.08 18.62
N MET A 353 5.17 -33.15 19.26
CA MET A 353 5.63 -32.41 20.44
C MET A 353 4.46 -32.07 21.36
N GLU A 354 4.68 -32.10 22.66
CA GLU A 354 3.72 -31.76 23.72
C GLU A 354 4.33 -30.67 24.60
N PHE A 355 3.54 -29.66 24.91
CA PHE A 355 3.90 -28.57 25.82
C PHE A 355 2.81 -28.46 26.90
N PRO A 356 2.94 -29.22 28.00
CA PRO A 356 1.95 -29.18 29.07
C PRO A 356 1.84 -27.80 29.72
N ALA A 357 0.65 -27.43 30.17
CA ALA A 357 0.42 -26.17 30.88
C ALA A 357 1.36 -26.03 32.09
N GLY A 358 1.96 -24.86 32.26
CA GLY A 358 2.93 -24.56 33.31
C GLY A 358 4.28 -25.26 33.20
N SER A 359 4.58 -25.92 32.06
CA SER A 359 5.88 -26.57 31.84
C SER A 359 6.90 -25.62 31.19
N PHE A 360 8.17 -25.87 31.50
CA PHE A 360 9.30 -25.24 30.79
C PHE A 360 9.87 -26.23 29.76
N THR A 361 9.48 -26.06 28.51
CA THR A 361 9.90 -26.94 27.41
C THR A 361 10.84 -26.24 26.47
N SER A 362 11.87 -26.93 26.01
CA SER A 362 12.85 -26.38 25.07
C SER A 362 12.92 -27.15 23.77
N ILE A 363 13.13 -26.42 22.65
CA ILE A 363 13.43 -26.98 21.33
C ILE A 363 14.85 -26.59 20.95
N VAL A 364 15.69 -27.59 20.66
CA VAL A 364 17.10 -27.41 20.28
C VAL A 364 17.41 -28.15 18.98
N GLY A 365 18.54 -27.81 18.36
CA GLY A 365 19.01 -28.45 17.13
C GLY A 365 19.80 -27.50 16.24
N ALA A 366 20.34 -28.00 15.15
CA ALA A 366 21.12 -27.23 14.20
C ALA A 366 20.30 -26.11 13.55
N SER A 367 20.99 -25.09 13.01
CA SER A 367 20.29 -24.04 12.26
C SER A 367 19.59 -24.61 11.03
N GLY A 368 18.36 -24.18 10.78
CA GLY A 368 17.56 -24.63 9.63
C GLY A 368 16.83 -25.98 9.81
N CYS A 369 16.85 -26.60 11.01
CA CYS A 369 16.14 -27.87 11.26
C CYS A 369 14.62 -27.71 11.55
N GLY A 370 14.07 -26.48 11.51
CA GLY A 370 12.62 -26.25 11.62
C GLY A 370 12.12 -25.66 12.94
N LYS A 371 12.98 -25.34 13.93
CA LYS A 371 12.59 -24.81 15.26
C LYS A 371 11.70 -23.57 15.20
N SER A 372 12.17 -22.51 14.55
CA SER A 372 11.41 -21.26 14.41
C SER A 372 10.19 -21.43 13.49
N THR A 373 10.19 -22.44 12.61
CA THR A 373 9.01 -22.80 11.80
C THR A 373 7.90 -23.37 12.69
N ALA A 374 8.24 -24.21 13.66
CA ALA A 374 7.28 -24.73 14.65
C ALA A 374 6.67 -23.59 15.48
N ALA A 375 7.50 -22.65 15.97
CA ALA A 375 7.01 -21.46 16.67
C ALA A 375 6.13 -20.57 15.77
N ALA A 376 6.48 -20.40 14.49
CA ALA A 376 5.69 -19.63 13.55
C ALA A 376 4.33 -20.29 13.22
N ILE A 377 4.26 -21.62 13.20
CA ILE A 377 2.98 -22.35 13.09
C ILE A 377 2.14 -22.10 14.33
N LEU A 378 2.70 -22.27 15.53
CA LEU A 378 1.99 -22.06 16.79
C LEU A 378 1.42 -20.63 16.91
N MET A 379 2.13 -19.64 16.38
CA MET A 379 1.67 -18.25 16.30
C MET A 379 0.67 -17.99 15.16
N GLY A 380 0.20 -19.02 14.45
CA GLY A 380 -0.71 -18.87 13.31
C GLY A 380 -0.12 -18.15 12.08
N ARG A 381 1.19 -17.88 12.07
CA ARG A 381 1.87 -17.16 10.97
C ARG A 381 2.06 -18.03 9.74
N ASN A 382 2.35 -19.32 9.93
CA ASN A 382 2.51 -20.29 8.86
C ASN A 382 1.25 -21.17 8.81
N GLN A 383 0.48 -21.05 7.73
CA GLN A 383 -0.73 -21.81 7.49
C GLN A 383 -0.47 -22.90 6.43
N GLY A 384 -1.37 -23.87 6.30
CA GLY A 384 -1.26 -24.91 5.26
C GLY A 384 -0.33 -26.07 5.65
N TYR A 385 -0.03 -26.25 6.93
CA TYR A 385 0.57 -27.48 7.44
C TYR A 385 -0.43 -28.65 7.37
N SER A 386 0.05 -29.87 7.33
CA SER A 386 -0.74 -31.10 7.52
C SER A 386 -0.40 -31.73 8.87
N GLY A 387 -1.25 -32.61 9.38
CA GLY A 387 -1.24 -33.06 10.75
C GLY A 387 -2.18 -32.20 11.60
N SER A 388 -2.02 -32.21 12.91
CA SER A 388 -2.85 -31.49 13.87
C SER A 388 -1.98 -30.68 14.83
N VAL A 389 -2.39 -29.44 15.11
CA VAL A 389 -1.83 -28.61 16.19
C VAL A 389 -2.99 -28.15 17.04
N THR A 390 -3.02 -28.57 18.30
CA THR A 390 -4.10 -28.21 19.22
C THR A 390 -3.60 -27.36 20.38
N ILE A 391 -4.46 -26.46 20.86
CA ILE A 391 -4.28 -25.66 22.07
C ILE A 391 -5.56 -25.81 22.89
N GLU A 392 -5.48 -26.22 24.14
CA GLU A 392 -6.65 -26.60 24.99
C GLU A 392 -7.55 -27.64 24.28
N GLY A 393 -6.97 -28.55 23.47
CA GLY A 393 -7.71 -29.54 22.69
C GLY A 393 -8.48 -28.98 21.50
N LYS A 394 -8.37 -27.67 21.19
CA LYS A 394 -8.97 -26.99 20.02
C LYS A 394 -7.94 -26.91 18.90
N GLU A 395 -8.34 -27.19 17.67
CA GLU A 395 -7.45 -27.07 16.51
C GLU A 395 -7.04 -25.61 16.26
N LEU A 396 -5.74 -25.38 16.08
CA LEU A 396 -5.19 -24.05 15.82
C LEU A 396 -5.78 -23.37 14.58
N SER A 397 -6.16 -24.16 13.57
CA SER A 397 -6.84 -23.67 12.37
C SER A 397 -8.16 -22.97 12.69
N ASP A 398 -8.83 -23.34 13.77
CA ASP A 398 -10.16 -22.89 14.15
C ASP A 398 -10.14 -21.78 15.22
N ILE A 399 -8.98 -21.56 15.88
CA ILE A 399 -8.80 -20.57 16.95
C ILE A 399 -8.69 -19.16 16.35
N GLN A 400 -9.48 -18.21 16.87
CA GLN A 400 -9.41 -16.81 16.47
C GLN A 400 -8.04 -16.21 16.80
N GLU A 401 -7.50 -15.42 15.84
CA GLU A 401 -6.17 -14.81 15.97
C GLU A 401 -6.09 -13.88 17.20
N GLU A 402 -7.14 -13.12 17.48
CA GLU A 402 -7.23 -12.23 18.64
C GLU A 402 -7.10 -13.04 19.95
N SER A 403 -7.86 -14.13 20.08
CA SER A 403 -7.78 -15.02 21.22
C SER A 403 -6.42 -15.69 21.37
N LEU A 404 -5.79 -16.08 20.25
CA LEU A 404 -4.46 -16.66 20.26
C LEU A 404 -3.41 -15.66 20.76
N MET A 405 -3.47 -14.40 20.28
CA MET A 405 -2.55 -13.34 20.70
C MET A 405 -2.74 -12.90 22.14
N ASP A 406 -3.95 -12.99 22.69
CA ASP A 406 -4.24 -12.71 24.10
C ASP A 406 -3.68 -13.79 25.04
N GLN A 407 -3.41 -14.99 24.53
CA GLN A 407 -2.96 -16.12 25.36
C GLN A 407 -1.48 -16.47 25.14
N ILE A 408 -0.87 -16.11 24.01
CA ILE A 408 0.50 -16.48 23.66
C ILE A 408 1.31 -15.26 23.25
N THR A 409 2.44 -15.05 23.93
CA THR A 409 3.40 -14.00 23.57
C THR A 409 4.67 -14.59 22.97
N LEU A 410 5.07 -14.08 21.79
CA LEU A 410 6.34 -14.44 21.14
C LEU A 410 7.38 -13.32 21.30
N VAL A 411 8.52 -13.66 21.85
CA VAL A 411 9.72 -12.82 21.89
C VAL A 411 10.78 -13.43 20.98
N SER A 412 11.01 -12.82 19.82
CA SER A 412 12.02 -13.27 18.85
C SER A 412 13.35 -12.52 19.01
N HIS A 413 14.43 -13.05 18.44
CA HIS A 413 15.75 -12.42 18.44
C HIS A 413 15.78 -11.03 17.79
N ASN A 414 14.88 -10.75 16.84
CA ASN A 414 14.71 -9.49 16.13
C ASN A 414 13.40 -8.83 16.48
N SER A 415 13.08 -8.70 17.78
CA SER A 415 11.86 -8.01 18.21
C SER A 415 11.86 -6.56 17.75
N TYR A 416 10.82 -6.16 17.00
CA TYR A 416 10.73 -4.83 16.41
C TYR A 416 10.40 -3.78 17.47
N LEU A 417 11.23 -2.72 17.54
CA LEU A 417 10.96 -1.52 18.33
C LEU A 417 10.51 -0.38 17.41
N PHE A 418 9.40 0.22 17.77
CA PHE A 418 8.84 1.34 17.04
C PHE A 418 9.50 2.65 17.44
N LYS A 419 9.66 3.55 16.46
CA LYS A 419 10.12 4.91 16.71
C LYS A 419 9.11 5.64 17.61
N GLY A 420 9.59 6.25 18.69
CA GLY A 420 8.77 6.93 19.69
C GLY A 420 9.54 7.01 21.01
N THR A 421 8.86 6.76 22.11
CA THR A 421 9.45 6.68 23.46
C THR A 421 9.50 5.22 23.95
N VAL A 422 10.22 4.97 25.04
CA VAL A 422 10.18 3.70 25.76
C VAL A 422 8.74 3.43 26.22
N GLU A 423 8.05 4.43 26.76
CA GLU A 423 6.64 4.33 27.16
C GLU A 423 5.74 3.89 26.01
N ASP A 424 5.85 4.52 24.82
CA ASP A 424 5.06 4.16 23.65
C ASP A 424 5.23 2.68 23.28
N ASN A 425 6.46 2.16 23.37
CA ASN A 425 6.74 0.75 23.07
C ASN A 425 6.23 -0.21 24.16
N LEU A 426 6.29 0.18 25.42
CA LEU A 426 5.75 -0.63 26.53
C LEU A 426 4.23 -0.69 26.53
N ARG A 427 3.55 0.42 26.22
CA ARG A 427 2.08 0.47 26.09
C ARG A 427 1.52 -0.40 24.96
N MET A 428 2.35 -0.87 24.03
CA MET A 428 1.92 -1.87 23.05
C MET A 428 1.69 -3.25 23.69
N GLY A 429 2.34 -3.56 24.81
CA GLY A 429 2.06 -4.77 25.58
C GLY A 429 0.81 -4.61 26.45
N SER A 430 0.66 -3.46 27.10
CA SER A 430 -0.51 -3.13 27.91
C SER A 430 -0.81 -1.63 27.78
N PRO A 431 -1.87 -1.24 27.04
CA PRO A 431 -2.23 0.18 26.82
C PRO A 431 -2.51 0.94 28.11
N ASP A 432 -3.06 0.29 29.11
CA ASP A 432 -3.49 0.85 30.38
C ASP A 432 -2.45 0.71 31.51
N ALA A 433 -1.25 0.19 31.19
CA ALA A 433 -0.20 0.02 32.18
C ALA A 433 0.17 1.33 32.86
N SER A 434 0.26 1.32 34.18
CA SER A 434 0.72 2.46 35.00
C SER A 434 2.23 2.66 34.84
N GLU A 435 2.71 3.86 35.21
CA GLU A 435 4.15 4.14 35.23
C GLU A 435 4.92 3.18 36.16
N GLU A 436 4.30 2.82 37.28
CA GLU A 436 4.89 1.90 38.26
C GLU A 436 5.05 0.50 37.69
N GLU A 437 4.03 -0.04 37.02
CA GLU A 437 4.10 -1.36 36.34
C GLU A 437 5.15 -1.38 35.24
N MET A 438 5.23 -0.32 34.43
CA MET A 438 6.26 -0.17 33.39
C MET A 438 7.67 -0.12 33.98
N LYS A 439 7.86 0.61 35.09
CA LYS A 439 9.16 0.66 35.81
C LYS A 439 9.50 -0.70 36.42
N GLU A 440 8.54 -1.39 37.01
CA GLU A 440 8.74 -2.73 37.55
C GLU A 440 9.14 -3.73 36.48
N ALA A 441 8.47 -3.73 35.33
CA ALA A 441 8.86 -4.56 34.19
C ALA A 441 10.28 -4.27 33.70
N LEU A 442 10.66 -3.00 33.63
CA LEU A 442 12.02 -2.57 33.25
C LEU A 442 13.07 -2.94 34.33
N MET A 443 12.71 -2.95 35.61
CA MET A 443 13.60 -3.41 36.68
C MET A 443 13.82 -4.91 36.60
N LYS A 444 12.78 -5.70 36.34
CA LYS A 444 12.88 -7.17 36.17
C LYS A 444 13.90 -7.55 35.09
N VAL A 445 13.95 -6.80 34.00
CA VAL A 445 14.94 -7.01 32.91
C VAL A 445 16.24 -6.22 33.08
N ASN A 446 16.47 -5.62 34.23
CA ASN A 446 17.66 -4.79 34.55
C ASN A 446 17.95 -3.68 33.51
N LEU A 447 16.89 -3.03 33.00
CA LEU A 447 17.02 -1.95 32.03
C LEU A 447 16.71 -0.58 32.63
N TRP A 448 15.99 -0.52 33.77
CA TRP A 448 15.57 0.74 34.38
C TRP A 448 16.73 1.64 34.78
N GLY A 449 17.81 1.08 35.36
CA GLY A 449 18.98 1.87 35.76
C GLY A 449 19.61 2.66 34.60
N PHE A 450 19.73 2.03 33.43
CA PHE A 450 20.18 2.68 32.21
C PHE A 450 19.18 3.77 31.75
N LEU A 451 17.90 3.46 31.66
CA LEU A 451 16.89 4.41 31.22
C LEU A 451 16.73 5.60 32.16
N HIS A 452 16.82 5.37 33.46
CA HIS A 452 16.75 6.42 34.48
C HIS A 452 17.89 7.45 34.34
N SER A 453 19.09 7.01 33.93
CA SER A 453 20.21 7.89 33.62
C SER A 453 20.01 8.73 32.34
N GLN A 454 19.03 8.39 31.52
CA GLN A 454 18.64 9.13 30.32
C GLN A 454 17.39 10.00 30.64
N GLN A 455 16.25 9.68 30.07
CA GLN A 455 14.97 10.40 30.29
C GLN A 455 13.86 9.47 30.85
N GLY A 456 14.24 8.34 31.47
CA GLY A 456 13.30 7.35 32.00
C GLY A 456 12.40 6.78 30.91
N LEU A 457 11.10 6.73 31.16
CA LEU A 457 10.10 6.26 30.19
C LEU A 457 10.01 7.14 28.93
N GLN A 458 10.39 8.40 29.02
CA GLN A 458 10.40 9.35 27.89
C GLN A 458 11.69 9.26 27.04
N THR A 459 12.58 8.30 27.33
CA THR A 459 13.79 8.08 26.53
C THR A 459 13.40 7.78 25.07
N PRO A 460 13.91 8.56 24.09
CA PRO A 460 13.54 8.38 22.70
C PRO A 460 14.13 7.11 22.11
N ILE A 461 13.34 6.41 21.32
CA ILE A 461 13.74 5.25 20.51
C ILE A 461 13.73 5.69 19.06
N LEU A 462 14.88 5.58 18.39
CA LEU A 462 15.01 5.83 16.97
C LEU A 462 14.50 4.63 16.16
N GLU A 463 14.44 4.77 14.85
CA GLU A 463 13.95 3.72 13.94
C GLU A 463 14.67 2.38 14.22
N LYS A 464 13.88 1.32 14.45
CA LYS A 464 14.34 -0.03 14.80
C LYS A 464 15.23 -0.10 16.05
N GLY A 465 15.16 0.89 16.95
CA GLY A 465 15.99 0.92 18.15
C GLY A 465 17.48 1.14 17.87
N SER A 466 17.85 1.82 16.79
CA SER A 466 19.24 1.99 16.34
C SER A 466 20.13 2.75 17.33
N ASN A 467 19.59 3.40 18.33
CA ASN A 467 20.29 4.07 19.41
C ASN A 467 20.44 3.22 20.69
N PHE A 468 19.98 1.95 20.67
CA PHE A 468 20.12 0.99 21.75
C PHE A 468 21.07 -0.14 21.34
N SER A 469 21.75 -0.78 22.29
CA SER A 469 22.48 -2.01 22.02
C SER A 469 21.50 -3.17 21.75
N GLY A 470 21.97 -4.24 21.09
CA GLY A 470 21.14 -5.43 20.84
C GLY A 470 20.54 -6.01 22.13
N GLY A 471 21.34 -6.10 23.19
CA GLY A 471 20.88 -6.55 24.52
C GLY A 471 19.85 -5.60 25.15
N GLN A 472 19.98 -4.28 24.98
CA GLN A 472 19.00 -3.30 25.46
C GLN A 472 17.69 -3.41 24.68
N CYS A 473 17.74 -3.57 23.36
CA CYS A 473 16.56 -3.79 22.53
C CYS A 473 15.81 -5.05 22.96
N GLN A 474 16.55 -6.12 23.20
CA GLN A 474 15.96 -7.42 23.60
C GLN A 474 15.33 -7.34 24.99
N ARG A 475 16.02 -6.73 25.97
CA ARG A 475 15.48 -6.51 27.33
C ARG A 475 14.22 -5.64 27.30
N LEU A 476 14.17 -4.61 26.45
CA LEU A 476 12.96 -3.80 26.28
C LEU A 476 11.82 -4.60 25.66
N ALA A 477 12.10 -5.48 24.69
CA ALA A 477 11.09 -6.37 24.11
C ALA A 477 10.54 -7.37 25.14
N ILE A 478 11.41 -7.88 26.03
CA ILE A 478 10.97 -8.75 27.13
C ILE A 478 10.14 -7.96 28.15
N ALA A 479 10.54 -6.72 28.52
CA ALA A 479 9.74 -5.89 29.41
C ALA A 479 8.33 -5.62 28.83
N ARG A 480 8.22 -5.39 27.53
CA ARG A 480 6.93 -5.28 26.84
C ARG A 480 6.13 -6.58 26.91
N ALA A 481 6.79 -7.73 26.74
CA ALA A 481 6.15 -9.04 26.86
C ALA A 481 5.66 -9.30 28.29
N LEU A 482 6.42 -8.91 29.33
CA LEU A 482 6.01 -9.02 30.72
C LEU A 482 4.76 -8.21 31.04
N LEU A 483 4.59 -7.04 30.42
CA LEU A 483 3.39 -6.20 30.58
C LEU A 483 2.16 -6.79 29.86
N HIS A 484 2.38 -7.58 28.80
CA HIS A 484 1.29 -8.29 28.12
C HIS A 484 0.73 -9.45 28.98
N ASP A 485 1.56 -10.06 29.81
CA ASP A 485 1.25 -11.03 30.87
C ASP A 485 0.37 -12.21 30.42
N THR A 486 0.73 -12.85 29.32
CA THR A 486 0.02 -14.03 28.79
C THR A 486 0.34 -15.32 29.54
N PRO A 487 -0.52 -16.37 29.49
CA PRO A 487 -0.25 -17.69 30.06
C PRO A 487 0.94 -18.43 29.43
N VAL A 488 1.18 -18.20 28.12
CA VAL A 488 2.24 -18.88 27.35
C VAL A 488 3.23 -17.87 26.79
N TYR A 489 4.51 -18.15 26.97
CA TYR A 489 5.61 -17.39 26.34
C TYR A 489 6.45 -18.27 25.43
N ILE A 490 6.69 -17.80 24.23
CA ILE A 490 7.63 -18.40 23.29
C ILE A 490 8.83 -17.49 23.16
N PHE A 491 10.01 -17.98 23.53
CA PHE A 491 11.28 -17.30 23.36
C PHE A 491 12.03 -17.94 22.18
N ASP A 492 12.01 -17.29 21.01
CA ASP A 492 12.71 -17.78 19.82
C ASP A 492 14.04 -17.09 19.66
N GLU A 493 15.11 -17.79 20.08
CA GLU A 493 16.49 -17.28 20.08
C GLU A 493 16.64 -15.91 20.75
N ALA A 494 15.85 -15.66 21.80
CA ALA A 494 15.78 -14.37 22.48
C ALA A 494 17.10 -13.93 23.14
N THR A 495 18.09 -14.82 23.27
CA THR A 495 19.41 -14.53 23.81
C THR A 495 20.53 -14.53 22.75
N SER A 496 20.16 -14.60 21.46
CA SER A 496 21.15 -14.59 20.37
C SER A 496 21.75 -13.20 20.14
N ASN A 497 23.04 -13.14 19.84
CA ASN A 497 23.77 -11.91 19.48
C ASN A 497 23.82 -10.83 20.59
N ILE A 498 23.73 -11.25 21.87
CA ILE A 498 23.86 -10.38 23.02
C ILE A 498 25.08 -10.80 23.86
N ASP A 499 25.56 -9.90 24.68
CA ASP A 499 26.65 -10.16 25.62
C ASP A 499 26.24 -11.16 26.71
N ALA A 500 27.23 -11.87 27.27
CA ALA A 500 27.00 -12.94 28.25
C ALA A 500 26.28 -12.44 29.51
N GLU A 501 26.56 -11.22 29.97
CA GLU A 501 25.89 -10.62 31.13
C GLU A 501 24.40 -10.39 30.85
N SER A 502 24.05 -9.83 29.70
CA SER A 502 22.65 -9.63 29.28
C SER A 502 21.92 -10.97 29.07
N GLU A 503 22.61 -12.00 28.58
CA GLU A 503 22.04 -13.34 28.40
C GLU A 503 21.66 -13.96 29.73
N GLU A 504 22.58 -13.94 30.74
CA GLU A 504 22.32 -14.47 32.08
C GLU A 504 21.10 -13.80 32.72
N MET A 505 21.01 -12.46 32.64
CA MET A 505 19.86 -11.70 33.14
C MET A 505 18.55 -12.10 32.47
N ILE A 506 18.55 -12.28 31.15
CA ILE A 506 17.35 -12.71 30.41
C ILE A 506 16.95 -14.12 30.80
N MET A 507 17.92 -15.03 30.95
CA MET A 507 17.63 -16.41 31.37
C MET A 507 17.07 -16.47 32.78
N ASP A 508 17.53 -15.61 33.69
CA ASP A 508 16.96 -15.51 35.03
C ASP A 508 15.49 -15.07 35.01
N VAL A 509 15.13 -14.12 34.17
CA VAL A 509 13.73 -13.72 33.96
C VAL A 509 12.90 -14.88 33.38
N ILE A 510 13.42 -15.60 32.38
CA ILE A 510 12.73 -16.76 31.80
C ILE A 510 12.50 -17.86 32.87
N HIS A 511 13.51 -18.16 33.71
CA HIS A 511 13.37 -19.11 34.78
C HIS A 511 12.36 -18.68 35.88
N GLN A 512 12.24 -17.39 36.16
CA GLN A 512 11.23 -16.87 37.07
C GLN A 512 9.83 -17.02 36.46
N LEU A 513 9.65 -16.69 35.18
CA LEU A 513 8.38 -16.89 34.47
C LEU A 513 7.97 -18.37 34.44
N ALA A 514 8.91 -19.28 34.23
CA ALA A 514 8.69 -20.71 34.17
C ALA A 514 8.08 -21.31 35.46
N GLN A 515 8.12 -20.57 36.58
CA GLN A 515 7.48 -21.03 37.83
C GLN A 515 5.94 -20.90 37.80
N THR A 516 5.41 -20.06 36.92
CA THR A 516 3.97 -19.72 36.90
C THR A 516 3.35 -19.74 35.50
N LYS A 517 4.13 -19.82 34.47
CA LYS A 517 3.71 -19.71 33.06
C LYS A 517 4.23 -20.91 32.26
N THR A 518 3.57 -21.20 31.15
CA THR A 518 4.07 -22.17 30.17
C THR A 518 5.15 -21.48 29.30
N ILE A 519 6.33 -22.09 29.27
CA ILE A 519 7.48 -21.54 28.53
C ILE A 519 7.90 -22.48 27.42
N LEU A 520 7.97 -21.95 26.18
CA LEU A 520 8.63 -22.59 25.06
C LEU A 520 9.92 -21.81 24.73
N LEU A 521 11.08 -22.41 24.99
CA LEU A 521 12.38 -21.82 24.69
C LEU A 521 13.02 -22.50 23.47
N ILE A 522 13.25 -21.72 22.42
CA ILE A 522 14.07 -22.16 21.29
C ILE A 522 15.47 -21.55 21.49
N SER A 523 16.47 -22.40 21.60
CA SER A 523 17.84 -21.94 21.82
C SER A 523 18.86 -22.75 21.02
N HIS A 524 19.88 -22.05 20.55
CA HIS A 524 21.10 -22.67 20.00
C HIS A 524 22.13 -22.98 21.09
N ARG A 525 22.02 -22.36 22.27
CA ARG A 525 22.92 -22.59 23.41
C ARG A 525 22.31 -23.61 24.36
N LEU A 526 22.94 -24.78 24.43
CA LEU A 526 22.42 -25.87 25.22
C LEU A 526 22.57 -25.65 26.73
N ALA A 527 23.45 -24.76 27.17
CA ALA A 527 23.56 -24.34 28.57
C ALA A 527 22.24 -23.74 29.08
N ASN A 528 21.47 -23.05 28.24
CA ASN A 528 20.22 -22.38 28.59
C ASN A 528 19.04 -23.35 28.81
N VAL A 529 19.12 -24.56 28.26
CA VAL A 529 18.01 -25.54 28.30
C VAL A 529 18.18 -26.64 29.35
N VAL A 530 19.27 -26.63 30.10
CA VAL A 530 19.57 -27.68 31.11
C VAL A 530 18.50 -27.81 32.18
N LYS A 531 17.83 -26.68 32.52
CA LYS A 531 16.76 -26.64 33.53
C LYS A 531 15.36 -26.91 32.97
N SER A 532 15.23 -27.23 31.71
CA SER A 532 13.92 -27.50 31.08
C SER A 532 13.35 -28.84 31.56
N ASP A 533 12.04 -28.89 31.79
CA ASP A 533 11.30 -30.11 32.15
C ASP A 533 11.37 -31.14 31.01
N ARG A 534 11.33 -30.65 29.75
CA ARG A 534 11.44 -31.47 28.55
C ARG A 534 12.25 -30.70 27.46
N ILE A 535 13.08 -31.43 26.78
CA ILE A 535 13.90 -30.93 25.65
C ILE A 535 13.57 -31.78 24.41
N TYR A 536 13.21 -31.12 23.32
CA TYR A 536 13.08 -31.73 21.99
C TYR A 536 14.30 -31.42 21.14
N MET A 537 15.05 -32.45 20.78
CA MET A 537 16.18 -32.33 19.86
C MET A 537 15.67 -32.54 18.43
N MET A 538 15.66 -31.48 17.65
CA MET A 538 15.25 -31.50 16.24
C MET A 538 16.46 -31.74 15.33
N LYS A 539 16.29 -32.61 14.33
CA LYS A 539 17.26 -32.88 13.27
C LYS A 539 16.51 -33.12 11.96
N ASP A 540 16.97 -32.46 10.89
CA ASP A 540 16.47 -32.66 9.51
C ASP A 540 14.94 -32.57 9.35
N GLY A 541 14.29 -31.73 10.18
CA GLY A 541 12.85 -31.50 10.13
C GLY A 541 12.01 -32.39 11.02
N SER A 542 12.60 -33.29 11.79
CA SER A 542 11.89 -34.22 12.72
C SER A 542 12.44 -34.14 14.14
N VAL A 543 11.68 -34.63 15.10
CA VAL A 543 12.14 -34.81 16.48
C VAL A 543 12.98 -36.10 16.54
N ALA A 544 14.29 -35.91 16.74
CA ALA A 544 15.23 -37.04 16.85
C ALA A 544 15.27 -37.65 18.25
N GLU A 545 15.20 -36.83 19.29
CA GLU A 545 15.29 -37.24 20.68
C GLU A 545 14.41 -36.31 21.54
N ASN A 546 13.82 -36.82 22.58
CA ASN A 546 13.15 -36.00 23.60
C ASN A 546 13.39 -36.56 25.01
N GLY A 547 13.37 -35.69 26.01
CA GLY A 547 13.57 -36.06 27.42
C GLY A 547 14.13 -34.93 28.26
N THR A 548 14.48 -35.18 29.51
CA THR A 548 15.21 -34.23 30.35
C THR A 548 16.69 -34.18 29.95
N HIS A 549 17.40 -33.13 30.35
CA HIS A 549 18.84 -33.01 30.12
C HIS A 549 19.62 -34.27 30.51
N ASP A 550 19.39 -34.78 31.73
CA ASP A 550 20.07 -35.96 32.25
C ASP A 550 19.76 -37.24 31.44
N GLN A 551 18.52 -37.41 31.01
CA GLN A 551 18.12 -38.52 30.15
C GLN A 551 18.82 -38.49 28.80
N LEU A 552 18.82 -37.34 28.15
CA LEU A 552 19.44 -37.14 26.81
C LEU A 552 20.96 -37.30 26.87
N ILE A 553 21.61 -36.81 27.93
CA ILE A 553 23.06 -37.03 28.12
C ILE A 553 23.39 -38.51 28.29
N ARG A 554 22.57 -39.27 29.06
CA ARG A 554 22.72 -40.72 29.25
C ARG A 554 22.48 -41.52 27.99
N GLN A 555 21.56 -41.10 27.15
CA GLN A 555 21.30 -41.72 25.83
C GLN A 555 22.49 -41.63 24.88
N ASN A 556 23.39 -40.63 25.10
CA ASN A 556 24.58 -40.39 24.31
C ASN A 556 24.30 -40.23 22.81
N GLY A 557 23.16 -39.64 22.47
CA GLY A 557 22.68 -39.40 21.13
C GLY A 557 23.14 -38.05 20.51
N GLU A 558 22.33 -37.47 19.64
CA GLU A 558 22.63 -36.21 18.94
C GLU A 558 22.69 -35.03 19.92
N TYR A 559 21.80 -34.99 20.93
CA TYR A 559 21.83 -33.96 21.96
C TYR A 559 23.13 -33.99 22.75
N ALA A 560 23.55 -35.15 23.23
CA ALA A 560 24.77 -35.29 24.02
C ALA A 560 26.03 -34.94 23.22
N LYS A 561 26.07 -35.28 21.93
CA LYS A 561 27.16 -34.86 21.01
C LYS A 561 27.25 -33.35 20.87
N LEU A 562 26.09 -32.71 20.60
CA LEU A 562 26.02 -31.26 20.41
C LEU A 562 26.38 -30.52 21.71
N TYR A 563 25.92 -31.00 22.88
CA TYR A 563 26.22 -30.43 24.16
C TYR A 563 27.72 -30.48 24.48
N ARG A 564 28.38 -31.64 24.28
CA ARG A 564 29.83 -31.76 24.48
C ARG A 564 30.63 -30.83 23.58
N SER A 565 30.28 -30.78 22.29
CA SER A 565 30.91 -29.87 21.34
C SER A 565 30.82 -28.40 21.78
N GLN A 566 29.66 -27.98 22.31
CA GLN A 566 29.52 -26.60 22.79
C GLN A 566 30.33 -26.36 24.07
N MET A 567 30.33 -27.29 25.02
CA MET A 567 31.10 -27.19 26.25
C MET A 567 32.60 -27.15 25.99
N GLU A 568 33.11 -27.95 25.05
CA GLU A 568 34.50 -27.91 24.61
C GLU A 568 34.88 -26.55 24.04
N LEU A 569 34.05 -25.97 23.21
CA LEU A 569 34.26 -24.64 22.62
C LEU A 569 34.23 -23.51 23.67
N GLU A 570 33.34 -23.59 24.66
CA GLU A 570 33.26 -22.62 25.75
C GLU A 570 34.50 -22.68 26.69
N GLN A 571 35.02 -23.90 26.97
CA GLN A 571 36.23 -24.08 27.73
C GLN A 571 37.47 -23.53 27.00
N TYR A 572 37.58 -23.84 25.71
CA TYR A 572 38.66 -23.28 24.86
C TYR A 572 38.62 -21.75 24.82
N GLY A 573 37.44 -21.14 24.74
CA GLY A 573 37.28 -19.68 24.75
C GLY A 573 37.68 -19.05 26.08
N LYS A 574 37.46 -19.72 27.21
CA LYS A 574 37.88 -19.26 28.54
C LYS A 574 39.39 -19.39 28.75
N GLU A 575 40.01 -20.46 28.27
CA GLU A 575 41.45 -20.66 28.32
C GLU A 575 42.24 -19.68 27.41
N ALA A 576 41.63 -19.30 26.26
CA ALA A 576 42.26 -18.35 25.35
C ALA A 576 42.12 -16.87 25.79
N ALA A 577 41.25 -16.58 26.76
CA ALA A 577 40.98 -15.24 27.30
C ALA A 577 41.78 -14.93 28.59
N VAL A 578 42.54 -15.90 29.12
CA VAL A 578 43.49 -15.79 30.23
C VAL A 578 44.91 -15.72 29.65
#